data_e79b413256ae895d0fa18cdc5bed11a7
#
_entry.id   e79b413256ae895d0fa18cdc5bed11a7
#
_cell.length_a   1.000
_cell.length_b   1.000
_cell.length_c   1.000
_cell.angle_alpha   90.00
_cell.angle_beta   90.00
_cell.angle_gamma   90.00
#
_symmetry.space_group_name_H-M   'P 1'
#
loop_
_entity.id
_entity.type
_entity.pdbx_description
1 polymer ?
#
loop_
_entity_poly.entity_id
_entity_poly.type
_entity_poly.pdbx_seq_one_letter_code
_entity_poly.pdbx_strand_id
1 'polypeptide(L)'
;NTRNIVESFNKDEKIIFGPDKNLGNYINSVTGRNMVLWNGACHVHEKFSVEKIAALKKEYPNALVLAHPECKATVLAMADFVGSTAAILNFAGKSEKKNFIVATESGILHKMKLSYPNKQFIPAPPDDEICACNECSYMRLNTMEKLYKCLRDENPEIKIDPEIQEKAVKPILRMLELSK
;
A
#
# COMPACT_ATOMS: atom_id res chain seq x y z
N ASN A 1 -5.29 -5.33 -8.52
CA ASN A 1 -6.73 -5.64 -8.70
C ASN A 1 -7.59 -4.37 -8.87
N THR A 2 -7.35 -3.29 -8.11
CA THR A 2 -8.20 -2.07 -8.13
C THR A 2 -8.42 -1.53 -9.54
N ARG A 3 -7.34 -1.42 -10.34
CA ARG A 3 -7.44 -0.97 -11.73
C ARG A 3 -8.36 -1.86 -12.56
N ASN A 4 -8.17 -3.19 -12.53
CA ASN A 4 -8.98 -4.13 -13.29
C ASN A 4 -10.46 -4.03 -12.92
N ILE A 5 -10.75 -3.89 -11.61
CA ILE A 5 -12.13 -3.74 -11.12
C ILE A 5 -12.74 -2.43 -11.65
N VAL A 6 -12.02 -1.32 -11.58
CA VAL A 6 -12.51 -0.02 -12.08
C VAL A 6 -12.70 -0.05 -13.60
N GLU A 7 -11.80 -0.69 -14.35
CA GLU A 7 -11.90 -0.83 -15.80
C GLU A 7 -13.02 -1.78 -16.25
N SER A 8 -13.51 -2.67 -15.37
CA SER A 8 -14.63 -3.58 -15.67
C SER A 8 -16.01 -2.90 -15.74
N PHE A 9 -16.13 -1.69 -15.20
CA PHE A 9 -17.35 -0.89 -15.28
C PHE A 9 -17.42 -0.10 -16.60
N ASN A 10 -18.63 0.15 -17.12
CA ASN A 10 -18.81 0.99 -18.29
C ASN A 10 -18.24 2.40 -18.05
N LYS A 11 -17.76 3.05 -19.11
CA LYS A 11 -17.10 4.37 -18.99
C LYS A 11 -18.02 5.45 -18.42
N ASP A 12 -19.32 5.35 -18.67
CA ASP A 12 -20.34 6.33 -18.25
C ASP A 12 -20.84 6.07 -16.81
N GLU A 13 -20.52 4.92 -16.23
CA GLU A 13 -20.91 4.59 -14.87
C GLU A 13 -20.17 5.47 -13.86
N LYS A 14 -20.96 6.10 -12.96
CA LYS A 14 -20.40 6.86 -11.84
C LYS A 14 -19.91 5.91 -10.76
N ILE A 15 -18.63 6.02 -10.41
CA ILE A 15 -18.01 5.22 -9.37
C ILE A 15 -17.75 6.10 -8.15
N ILE A 16 -18.18 5.65 -6.98
CA ILE A 16 -17.77 6.20 -5.69
C ILE A 16 -16.64 5.32 -5.18
N PHE A 17 -15.48 5.90 -4.93
CA PHE A 17 -14.27 5.18 -4.54
C PHE A 17 -13.87 5.53 -3.11
N GLY A 18 -13.59 4.53 -2.31
CA GLY A 18 -13.05 4.61 -0.95
C GLY A 18 -12.18 3.41 -0.64
N PRO A 19 -11.49 3.40 0.48
CA PRO A 19 -11.45 4.44 1.53
C PRO A 19 -10.36 5.51 1.32
N ASP A 20 -9.43 5.33 0.36
CA ASP A 20 -8.25 6.18 0.21
C ASP A 20 -8.32 7.06 -1.05
N LYS A 21 -8.26 8.40 -0.83
CA LYS A 21 -8.32 9.39 -1.92
C LYS A 21 -7.09 9.37 -2.83
N ASN A 22 -5.89 9.09 -2.27
CA ASN A 22 -4.66 9.10 -3.05
C ASN A 22 -4.63 7.91 -4.01
N LEU A 23 -5.00 6.72 -3.52
CA LEU A 23 -5.21 5.57 -4.39
C LEU A 23 -6.27 5.87 -5.46
N GLY A 24 -7.40 6.48 -5.08
CA GLY A 24 -8.45 6.88 -6.01
C GLY A 24 -7.95 7.86 -7.08
N ASN A 25 -7.19 8.88 -6.70
CA ASN A 25 -6.56 9.83 -7.62
C ASN A 25 -5.56 9.14 -8.55
N TYR A 26 -4.74 8.25 -8.03
CA TYR A 26 -3.82 7.45 -8.85
C TYR A 26 -4.59 6.60 -9.87
N ILE A 27 -5.65 5.91 -9.45
CA ILE A 27 -6.49 5.12 -10.37
C ILE A 27 -7.17 6.01 -11.41
N ASN A 28 -7.70 7.17 -11.02
CA ASN A 28 -8.25 8.14 -11.98
C ASN A 28 -7.21 8.52 -13.05
N SER A 29 -5.97 8.81 -12.64
CA SER A 29 -4.89 9.22 -13.56
C SER A 29 -4.49 8.13 -14.55
N VAL A 30 -4.43 6.86 -14.12
CA VAL A 30 -4.00 5.74 -14.97
C VAL A 30 -5.11 5.11 -15.81
N THR A 31 -6.39 5.37 -15.47
CA THR A 31 -7.56 4.84 -16.19
C THR A 31 -8.31 5.91 -17.00
N GLY A 32 -7.99 7.18 -16.78
CA GLY A 32 -8.76 8.31 -17.36
C GLY A 32 -10.16 8.45 -16.79
N ARG A 33 -10.45 7.83 -15.64
CA ARG A 33 -11.72 7.95 -14.94
C ARG A 33 -11.79 9.25 -14.13
N ASN A 34 -13.00 9.65 -13.78
CA ASN A 34 -13.29 10.76 -12.87
C ASN A 34 -14.25 10.26 -11.78
N MET A 35 -13.73 9.43 -10.89
CA MET A 35 -14.49 8.85 -9.80
C MET A 35 -14.73 9.88 -8.69
N VAL A 36 -15.86 9.75 -7.98
CA VAL A 36 -16.11 10.49 -6.74
C VAL A 36 -15.32 9.83 -5.62
N LEU A 37 -14.38 10.56 -5.02
CA LEU A 37 -13.48 10.01 -4.04
C LEU A 37 -13.93 10.32 -2.61
N TRP A 38 -13.93 9.32 -1.76
CA TRP A 38 -14.04 9.51 -0.32
C TRP A 38 -12.80 10.25 0.20
N ASN A 39 -12.98 11.27 1.05
CA ASN A 39 -11.88 12.10 1.57
C ASN A 39 -11.16 11.42 2.76
N GLY A 40 -10.82 10.16 2.64
CA GLY A 40 -9.95 9.44 3.58
C GLY A 40 -8.56 9.24 2.99
N ALA A 41 -7.57 8.99 3.85
CA ALA A 41 -6.22 8.67 3.43
C ALA A 41 -5.51 7.79 4.47
N CYS A 42 -4.57 6.96 4.02
CA CYS A 42 -3.71 6.21 4.91
C CYS A 42 -2.73 7.15 5.62
N HIS A 43 -2.80 7.20 6.97
CA HIS A 43 -1.97 8.10 7.78
C HIS A 43 -0.45 7.85 7.62
N VAL A 44 -0.04 6.65 7.21
CA VAL A 44 1.37 6.34 6.92
C VAL A 44 1.79 6.97 5.59
N HIS A 45 1.02 6.71 4.52
CA HIS A 45 1.38 7.14 3.18
C HIS A 45 1.22 8.66 2.96
N GLU A 46 0.36 9.31 3.75
CA GLU A 46 0.21 10.78 3.77
C GLU A 46 1.44 11.52 4.34
N LYS A 47 2.28 10.84 5.10
CA LYS A 47 3.38 11.47 5.85
C LYS A 47 4.73 11.49 5.13
N PHE A 48 4.89 10.84 3.99
CA PHE A 48 6.18 10.83 3.30
C PHE A 48 6.60 12.22 2.82
N SER A 49 7.86 12.58 3.12
CA SER A 49 8.46 13.86 2.73
C SER A 49 9.12 13.78 1.37
N VAL A 50 8.68 14.63 0.45
CA VAL A 50 9.28 14.78 -0.88
C VAL A 50 10.72 15.28 -0.76
N GLU A 51 10.96 16.26 0.12
CA GLU A 51 12.27 16.89 0.33
C GLU A 51 13.29 15.89 0.89
N LYS A 52 12.88 15.09 1.88
CA LYS A 52 13.75 14.08 2.48
C LYS A 52 14.01 12.91 1.51
N ILE A 53 13.02 12.51 0.69
CA ILE A 53 13.22 11.52 -0.39
C ILE A 53 14.20 12.07 -1.43
N ALA A 54 14.08 13.35 -1.81
CA ALA A 54 15.03 13.99 -2.73
C ALA A 54 16.46 14.04 -2.17
N ALA A 55 16.60 14.28 -0.86
CA ALA A 55 17.89 14.23 -0.18
C ALA A 55 18.49 12.82 -0.21
N LEU A 56 17.69 11.78 0.09
CA LEU A 56 18.14 10.38 -0.05
C LEU A 56 18.52 10.03 -1.48
N LYS A 57 17.81 10.55 -2.47
CA LYS A 57 18.15 10.32 -3.88
C LYS A 57 19.49 10.96 -4.26
N LYS A 58 19.88 12.06 -3.63
CA LYS A 58 21.22 12.67 -3.80
C LYS A 58 22.30 11.83 -3.12
N GLU A 59 22.03 11.28 -1.94
CA GLU A 59 22.95 10.41 -1.21
C GLU A 59 23.11 9.04 -1.91
N TYR A 60 22.02 8.52 -2.48
CA TYR A 60 21.98 7.24 -3.20
C TYR A 60 21.53 7.45 -4.66
N PRO A 61 22.36 8.04 -5.53
CA PRO A 61 21.93 8.47 -6.88
C PRO A 61 21.49 7.32 -7.77
N ASN A 62 21.95 6.11 -7.51
CA ASN A 62 21.58 4.90 -8.24
C ASN A 62 20.38 4.15 -7.64
N ALA A 63 19.84 4.59 -6.50
CA ALA A 63 18.68 3.96 -5.88
C ALA A 63 17.41 4.27 -6.69
N LEU A 64 16.54 3.27 -6.84
CA LEU A 64 15.19 3.47 -7.37
C LEU A 64 14.22 3.78 -6.24
N VAL A 65 13.32 4.72 -6.50
CA VAL A 65 12.21 5.06 -5.58
C VAL A 65 11.02 4.17 -5.91
N LEU A 66 10.59 3.38 -4.94
CA LEU A 66 9.43 2.49 -5.05
C LEU A 66 8.34 3.02 -4.13
N ALA A 67 7.15 3.32 -4.66
CA ALA A 67 6.08 3.93 -3.89
C ALA A 67 4.78 3.13 -3.96
N HIS A 68 4.05 3.13 -2.83
CA HIS A 68 2.69 2.62 -2.79
C HIS A 68 1.72 3.65 -3.40
N PRO A 69 0.69 3.24 -4.16
CA PRO A 69 -0.23 4.18 -4.81
C PRO A 69 -1.10 5.00 -3.85
N GLU A 70 -1.10 4.71 -2.56
CA GLU A 70 -1.70 5.54 -1.52
C GLU A 70 -0.83 6.74 -1.11
N CYS A 71 0.39 6.85 -1.61
CA CYS A 71 1.22 8.03 -1.40
C CYS A 71 0.63 9.26 -2.11
N LYS A 72 0.93 10.46 -1.58
CA LYS A 72 0.57 11.72 -2.25
C LYS A 72 1.12 11.76 -3.68
N ALA A 73 0.40 12.43 -4.58
CA ALA A 73 0.80 12.58 -5.98
C ALA A 73 2.22 13.14 -6.15
N THR A 74 2.66 14.01 -5.25
CA THR A 74 4.02 14.57 -5.24
C THR A 74 5.10 13.52 -4.96
N VAL A 75 4.83 12.53 -4.12
CA VAL A 75 5.72 11.39 -3.87
C VAL A 75 5.69 10.42 -5.05
N LEU A 76 4.48 10.16 -5.60
CA LEU A 76 4.34 9.29 -6.78
C LEU A 76 5.08 9.84 -8.00
N ALA A 77 5.13 11.17 -8.16
CA ALA A 77 5.88 11.83 -9.24
C ALA A 77 7.40 11.61 -9.16
N MET A 78 7.93 11.26 -7.98
CA MET A 78 9.35 10.92 -7.79
C MET A 78 9.62 9.43 -7.93
N ALA A 79 8.59 8.60 -8.00
CA ALA A 79 8.74 7.15 -7.98
C ALA A 79 9.17 6.61 -9.36
N ASP A 80 10.18 5.75 -9.35
CA ASP A 80 10.58 4.96 -10.51
C ASP A 80 9.63 3.77 -10.73
N PHE A 81 8.93 3.35 -9.68
CA PHE A 81 7.90 2.31 -9.73
C PHE A 81 6.79 2.57 -8.71
N VAL A 82 5.55 2.43 -9.14
CA VAL A 82 4.35 2.52 -8.28
C VAL A 82 3.60 1.21 -8.31
N GLY A 83 3.32 0.65 -7.14
CA GLY A 83 2.60 -0.62 -7.04
C GLY A 83 2.25 -1.04 -5.61
N SER A 84 1.46 -2.11 -5.50
CA SER A 84 1.18 -2.73 -4.21
C SER A 84 2.47 -3.23 -3.53
N THR A 85 2.42 -3.50 -2.23
CA THR A 85 3.58 -4.04 -1.49
C THR A 85 4.12 -5.33 -2.13
N ALA A 86 3.25 -6.21 -2.63
CA ALA A 86 3.65 -7.40 -3.37
C ALA A 86 4.32 -7.06 -4.72
N ALA A 87 3.79 -6.08 -5.45
CA ALA A 87 4.37 -5.62 -6.71
C ALA A 87 5.74 -4.96 -6.49
N ILE A 88 5.89 -4.15 -5.44
CA ILE A 88 7.16 -3.54 -5.03
C ILE A 88 8.21 -4.61 -4.71
N LEU A 89 7.85 -5.63 -3.92
CA LEU A 89 8.73 -6.75 -3.59
C LEU A 89 9.20 -7.49 -4.87
N ASN A 90 8.27 -7.80 -5.76
CA ASN A 90 8.54 -8.51 -7.01
C ASN A 90 9.39 -7.66 -7.97
N PHE A 91 9.11 -6.37 -8.09
CA PHE A 91 9.89 -5.44 -8.89
C PHE A 91 11.34 -5.37 -8.40
N ALA A 92 11.53 -5.21 -7.09
CA ALA A 92 12.86 -5.18 -6.49
C ALA A 92 13.63 -6.48 -6.76
N GLY A 93 12.96 -7.63 -6.76
CA GLY A 93 13.57 -8.93 -7.06
C GLY A 93 14.07 -9.04 -8.50
N LYS A 94 13.28 -8.56 -9.44
CA LYS A 94 13.57 -8.63 -10.89
C LYS A 94 14.56 -7.55 -11.35
N SER A 95 14.72 -6.47 -10.60
CA SER A 95 15.59 -5.35 -10.94
C SER A 95 17.07 -5.73 -10.75
N GLU A 96 17.94 -5.30 -11.64
CA GLU A 96 19.40 -5.41 -11.50
C GLU A 96 19.97 -4.38 -10.49
N LYS A 97 19.19 -3.37 -10.13
CA LYS A 97 19.59 -2.38 -9.12
C LYS A 97 19.70 -3.01 -7.74
N LYS A 98 20.61 -2.47 -6.94
CA LYS A 98 20.86 -2.96 -5.58
C LYS A 98 20.25 -2.08 -4.49
N ASN A 99 20.03 -0.81 -4.77
CA ASN A 99 19.57 0.17 -3.78
C ASN A 99 18.16 0.64 -4.13
N PHE A 100 17.28 0.65 -3.13
CA PHE A 100 15.89 1.05 -3.28
C PHE A 100 15.47 1.94 -2.11
N ILE A 101 14.85 3.08 -2.40
CA ILE A 101 14.14 3.92 -1.43
C ILE A 101 12.68 3.49 -1.48
N VAL A 102 12.14 3.04 -0.36
CA VAL A 102 10.83 2.39 -0.30
C VAL A 102 9.83 3.25 0.46
N ALA A 103 8.87 3.82 -0.27
CA ALA A 103 7.80 4.68 0.25
C ALA A 103 6.51 3.86 0.45
N THR A 104 6.51 3.04 1.49
CA THR A 104 5.35 2.31 2.02
C THR A 104 5.58 1.98 3.49
N GLU A 105 4.61 1.32 4.14
CA GLU A 105 4.73 0.89 5.53
C GLU A 105 5.99 0.03 5.73
N SER A 106 6.77 0.35 6.75
CA SER A 106 8.14 -0.17 6.92
C SER A 106 8.22 -1.67 7.21
N GLY A 107 7.16 -2.31 7.65
CA GLY A 107 7.12 -3.75 7.91
C GLY A 107 7.49 -4.62 6.71
N ILE A 108 7.22 -4.15 5.48
CA ILE A 108 7.62 -4.86 4.25
C ILE A 108 9.13 -5.01 4.11
N LEU A 109 9.92 -4.07 4.67
CA LEU A 109 11.37 -4.06 4.54
C LEU A 109 12.01 -5.32 5.14
N HIS A 110 11.44 -5.85 6.22
CA HIS A 110 11.90 -7.11 6.79
C HIS A 110 11.81 -8.25 5.76
N LYS A 111 10.66 -8.41 5.13
CA LYS A 111 10.46 -9.43 4.08
C LYS A 111 11.37 -9.18 2.88
N MET A 112 11.53 -7.92 2.46
CA MET A 112 12.41 -7.55 1.34
C MET A 112 13.87 -7.94 1.63
N LYS A 113 14.37 -7.65 2.83
CA LYS A 113 15.73 -8.00 3.26
C LYS A 113 15.95 -9.52 3.32
N LEU A 114 14.96 -10.27 3.81
CA LEU A 114 15.02 -11.73 3.82
C LEU A 114 15.01 -12.32 2.41
N SER A 115 14.16 -11.80 1.52
CA SER A 115 14.03 -12.31 0.15
C SER A 115 15.23 -11.95 -0.72
N TYR A 116 15.85 -10.79 -0.47
CA TYR A 116 16.95 -10.27 -1.30
C TYR A 116 18.07 -9.70 -0.44
N PRO A 117 18.85 -10.57 0.27
CA PRO A 117 19.86 -10.14 1.24
C PRO A 117 21.00 -9.31 0.63
N ASN A 118 21.22 -9.41 -0.67
CA ASN A 118 22.26 -8.66 -1.40
C ASN A 118 21.78 -7.28 -1.90
N LYS A 119 20.57 -6.86 -1.52
CA LYS A 119 19.98 -5.58 -1.88
C LYS A 119 19.77 -4.71 -0.65
N GLN A 120 19.90 -3.40 -0.83
CA GLN A 120 19.68 -2.42 0.23
C GLN A 120 18.29 -1.80 0.04
N PHE A 121 17.51 -1.80 1.12
CA PHE A 121 16.18 -1.21 1.18
C PHE A 121 16.19 -0.11 2.24
N ILE A 122 16.00 1.12 1.80
CA ILE A 122 16.06 2.35 2.60
C ILE A 122 14.62 2.82 2.78
N PRO A 123 14.08 2.94 4.01
CA PRO A 123 12.76 3.49 4.21
C PRO A 123 12.71 4.95 3.78
N ALA A 124 11.68 5.34 3.02
CA ALA A 124 11.43 6.74 2.74
C ALA A 124 11.07 7.47 4.04
N PRO A 125 11.67 8.62 4.34
CA PRO A 125 11.43 9.30 5.61
C PRO A 125 10.10 10.06 5.61
N PRO A 126 9.44 10.17 6.78
CA PRO A 126 8.25 11.01 6.97
C PRO A 126 8.62 12.49 7.14
N ASP A 127 7.62 13.36 7.01
CA ASP A 127 7.75 14.80 7.31
C ASP A 127 8.04 15.03 8.79
N ASP A 128 7.37 14.28 9.67
CA ASP A 128 7.48 14.36 11.12
C ASP A 128 8.79 13.74 11.64
N GLU A 129 9.51 14.46 12.50
CA GLU A 129 10.72 13.95 13.17
C GLU A 129 10.41 13.08 14.40
N ILE A 130 9.20 13.19 14.93
CA ILE A 130 8.77 12.51 16.16
C ILE A 130 8.55 11.02 15.95
N CYS A 131 8.29 10.58 14.71
CA CYS A 131 8.12 9.18 14.36
C CYS A 131 9.05 8.81 13.20
N ALA A 132 10.26 8.41 13.53
CA ALA A 132 11.26 7.95 12.55
C ALA A 132 10.86 6.65 11.82
N CYS A 133 9.75 6.03 12.22
CA CYS A 133 9.26 4.79 11.66
C CYS A 133 7.96 5.04 10.89
N ASN A 134 7.95 4.73 9.61
CA ASN A 134 6.74 4.67 8.80
C ASN A 134 5.93 3.40 9.16
N GLU A 135 5.72 3.19 10.46
CA GLU A 135 5.00 2.05 11.00
C GLU A 135 3.53 2.41 11.22
N CYS A 136 2.65 1.51 10.83
CA CYS A 136 1.24 1.66 11.10
C CYS A 136 0.94 1.25 12.55
N SER A 137 0.55 2.22 13.40
CA SER A 137 0.20 1.97 14.80
C SER A 137 -0.95 0.96 14.93
N TYR A 138 -1.89 0.94 14.00
CA TYR A 138 -2.99 -0.03 13.99
C TYR A 138 -2.53 -1.45 13.67
N MET A 139 -1.61 -1.63 12.71
CA MET A 139 -1.02 -2.94 12.43
C MET A 139 -0.21 -3.46 13.63
N ARG A 140 0.44 -2.56 14.38
CA ARG A 140 1.21 -2.89 15.59
C ARG A 140 0.34 -3.31 16.79
N LEU A 141 -0.98 -3.16 16.73
CA LEU A 141 -1.89 -3.74 17.72
C LEU A 141 -1.88 -5.28 17.70
N ASN A 142 -1.50 -5.89 16.57
CA ASN A 142 -1.29 -7.32 16.44
C ASN A 142 0.12 -7.68 16.91
N THR A 143 0.23 -8.33 18.06
CA THR A 143 1.50 -8.76 18.65
C THR A 143 1.67 -10.27 18.50
N MET A 144 2.92 -10.76 18.57
CA MET A 144 3.20 -12.20 18.57
C MET A 144 2.52 -12.92 19.74
N GLU A 145 2.42 -12.27 20.90
CA GLU A 145 1.72 -12.82 22.06
C GLU A 145 0.22 -13.00 21.77
N LYS A 146 -0.43 -11.98 21.17
CA LYS A 146 -1.85 -12.06 20.79
C LYS A 146 -2.08 -13.16 19.76
N LEU A 147 -1.21 -13.25 18.76
CA LEU A 147 -1.27 -14.30 17.75
C LEU A 147 -1.13 -15.68 18.38
N TYR A 148 -0.12 -15.87 19.24
CA TYR A 148 0.10 -17.13 19.94
C TYR A 148 -1.12 -17.55 20.79
N LYS A 149 -1.68 -16.61 21.59
CA LYS A 149 -2.88 -16.86 22.41
C LYS A 149 -4.09 -17.20 21.53
N CYS A 150 -4.29 -16.46 20.44
CA CYS A 150 -5.38 -16.72 19.51
C CYS A 150 -5.30 -18.14 18.91
N LEU A 151 -4.14 -18.58 18.48
CA LEU A 151 -3.93 -19.91 17.91
C LEU A 151 -4.05 -21.02 18.96
N ARG A 152 -3.56 -20.78 20.19
CA ARG A 152 -3.62 -21.78 21.28
C ARG A 152 -5.03 -21.96 21.82
N ASP A 153 -5.74 -20.85 22.02
CA ASP A 153 -7.01 -20.83 22.74
C ASP A 153 -8.23 -20.75 21.79
N GLU A 154 -7.98 -20.65 20.46
CA GLU A 154 -8.98 -20.43 19.41
C GLU A 154 -9.92 -19.25 19.73
N ASN A 155 -9.38 -18.19 20.37
CA ASN A 155 -10.12 -17.04 20.90
C ASN A 155 -9.34 -15.72 20.67
N PRO A 156 -10.05 -14.59 20.32
CA PRO A 156 -11.50 -14.47 20.15
C PRO A 156 -12.01 -15.03 18.82
N GLU A 157 -13.13 -15.70 18.84
CA GLU A 157 -13.89 -16.04 17.63
C GLU A 157 -14.63 -14.79 17.12
N ILE A 158 -14.48 -14.47 15.84
CA ILE A 158 -15.22 -13.38 15.21
C ILE A 158 -16.56 -13.93 14.73
N LYS A 159 -17.66 -13.45 15.35
CA LYS A 159 -19.02 -13.80 14.94
C LYS A 159 -19.67 -12.60 14.24
N ILE A 160 -20.18 -12.83 13.06
CA ILE A 160 -20.91 -11.85 12.25
C ILE A 160 -22.34 -12.34 12.14
N ASP A 161 -23.30 -11.43 12.30
CA ASP A 161 -24.70 -11.74 12.06
C ASP A 161 -24.91 -12.39 10.68
N PRO A 162 -25.65 -13.53 10.59
CA PRO A 162 -25.80 -14.27 9.35
C PRO A 162 -26.38 -13.44 8.20
N GLU A 163 -27.32 -12.53 8.46
CA GLU A 163 -27.89 -11.66 7.43
C GLU A 163 -26.87 -10.66 6.89
N ILE A 164 -26.02 -10.11 7.78
CA ILE A 164 -24.92 -9.23 7.38
C ILE A 164 -23.87 -10.02 6.57
N GLN A 165 -23.54 -11.23 7.02
CA GLN A 165 -22.58 -12.10 6.35
C GLN A 165 -23.03 -12.45 4.91
N GLU A 166 -24.30 -12.83 4.73
CA GLU A 166 -24.86 -13.12 3.40
C GLU A 166 -24.77 -11.91 2.46
N LYS A 167 -25.06 -10.70 2.98
CA LYS A 167 -24.95 -9.46 2.18
C LYS A 167 -23.50 -9.11 1.87
N ALA A 168 -22.60 -9.25 2.84
CA ALA A 168 -21.19 -8.87 2.71
C ALA A 168 -20.38 -9.79 1.78
N VAL A 169 -20.76 -11.06 1.64
CA VAL A 169 -20.05 -11.99 0.76
C VAL A 169 -20.24 -11.67 -0.73
N LYS A 170 -21.37 -11.10 -1.13
CA LYS A 170 -21.71 -10.83 -2.54
C LYS A 170 -20.67 -9.94 -3.25
N PRO A 171 -20.29 -8.75 -2.71
CA PRO A 171 -19.26 -7.92 -3.32
C PRO A 171 -17.88 -8.58 -3.33
N ILE A 172 -17.56 -9.42 -2.33
CA ILE A 172 -16.30 -10.17 -2.29
C ILE A 172 -16.23 -11.18 -3.44
N LEU A 173 -17.28 -11.97 -3.65
CA LEU A 173 -17.36 -12.91 -4.76
C LEU A 173 -17.26 -12.19 -6.10
N ARG A 174 -17.95 -11.06 -6.26
CA ARG A 174 -17.86 -10.24 -7.47
C ARG A 174 -16.45 -9.71 -7.71
N MET A 175 -15.78 -9.24 -6.68
CA MET A 175 -14.37 -8.81 -6.78
C MET A 175 -13.46 -9.96 -7.24
N LEU A 176 -13.65 -11.17 -6.70
CA LEU A 176 -12.86 -12.34 -7.10
C LEU A 176 -13.10 -12.74 -8.56
N GLU A 177 -14.34 -12.65 -9.05
CA GLU A 177 -14.66 -12.87 -10.46
C GLU A 177 -13.93 -11.89 -11.39
N LEU A 178 -13.94 -10.59 -11.02
CA LEU A 178 -13.33 -9.52 -11.80
C LEU A 178 -11.79 -9.48 -11.69
N SER A 179 -11.21 -10.25 -10.79
CA SER A 179 -9.76 -10.31 -10.55
C SER A 179 -9.07 -11.51 -11.26
N LYS A 180 -9.84 -12.33 -11.96
CA LYS A 180 -9.32 -13.42 -12.80
C LYS A 180 -8.90 -12.82 -14.15
#